data_ddec0c34c612b4b7018fca1d137dc778
#
_entry.id   ddec0c34c612b4b7018fca1d137dc778
#
_cell.length_a   1.000
_cell.length_b   1.000
_cell.length_c   1.000
_cell.angle_alpha   90.00
_cell.angle_beta   90.00
_cell.angle_gamma   90.00
#
_symmetry.space_group_name_H-M   'P 1'
#
loop_
_entity.id
_entity.type
_entity.pdbx_description
1 polymer ?
#
loop_
_entity_poly.entity_id
_entity_poly.type
_entity_poly.pdbx_seq_one_letter_code
_entity_poly.pdbx_strand_id
1 'polypeptide(L)'
;MYTISFFSQKSKVEIDTSANIVYNGKTFIHREGASAIRIIQNRRALHQIPELDRQLPETIEYLRSELEGLGCGLFSPIEGSLCAWFDFGCESAIAFRADMDALPIDEKTGAAYASQHPGRMHACGHDGHMAILLELGRRLSKRKRLARNVLLVFQPAEEASGGAKPICDTGVFQEYRVEAIFGLHLWPGLEKGKIFSRPGEMMSRSAELDVDIYGRSAHIGRSWEGIDATEAACVFIQKAYQLERSVPADIRRLLKFGRMDSGTVRNALSAHARLEGGLRAFSDEVFFGLRDKLLEIAKEVEQQFGCDVRVHTSNGYPAIHNPRELHDKVYAIAPFEYLEEPSMTTEDFSWYQRSIPGMFFFLGLGENPALHSDDFDFDESVLPLGADFFEKITEGWA
;
A
#
# COMPACT_ATOMS: atom_id res chain seq x y z
N MET A 1 12.71 34.64 26.90
CA MET A 1 12.85 33.24 26.42
C MET A 1 12.00 32.36 27.31
N TYR A 2 10.82 31.98 26.88
CA TYR A 2 9.99 31.04 27.62
C TYR A 2 10.15 29.68 26.93
N THR A 3 10.76 28.74 27.62
CA THR A 3 10.93 27.36 27.17
C THR A 3 9.78 26.56 27.74
N ILE A 4 8.85 26.11 26.88
CA ILE A 4 7.86 25.11 27.28
C ILE A 4 8.47 23.76 26.88
N SER A 5 8.96 23.05 27.88
CA SER A 5 9.55 21.72 27.71
C SER A 5 8.46 20.68 27.91
N PHE A 6 8.01 20.07 26.83
CA PHE A 6 7.28 18.80 26.91
C PHE A 6 8.30 17.67 26.89
N PHE A 7 8.42 16.96 27.98
CA PHE A 7 9.39 15.89 28.18
C PHE A 7 8.94 14.63 27.38
N SER A 8 9.59 14.39 26.24
CA SER A 8 9.89 13.03 25.76
C SER A 8 11.30 13.07 25.14
N GLN A 9 12.09 12.04 25.37
CA GLN A 9 13.55 12.05 25.16
C GLN A 9 14.01 12.09 23.68
N LYS A 10 13.14 12.25 22.69
CA LYS A 10 13.50 12.19 21.25
C LYS A 10 13.07 13.39 20.39
N SER A 11 12.30 14.35 20.89
CA SER A 11 11.97 15.54 20.09
C SER A 11 11.91 16.80 20.96
N LYS A 12 12.72 17.79 20.63
CA LYS A 12 12.68 19.12 21.27
C LYS A 12 11.97 20.10 20.35
N VAL A 13 10.88 20.69 20.83
CA VAL A 13 10.24 21.87 20.22
C VAL A 13 10.71 23.08 20.99
N GLU A 14 11.40 24.01 20.35
CA GLU A 14 11.82 25.28 20.90
C GLU A 14 11.11 26.41 20.15
N ILE A 15 10.48 27.34 20.85
CA ILE A 15 9.85 28.53 20.28
C ILE A 15 10.77 29.73 20.51
N ASP A 16 11.26 30.30 19.42
CA ASP A 16 12.04 31.54 19.47
C ASP A 16 11.10 32.75 19.55
N THR A 17 11.50 33.79 20.27
CA THR A 17 10.75 35.04 20.46
C THR A 17 10.52 35.86 19.21
N SER A 18 11.11 35.47 18.07
CA SER A 18 10.91 36.03 16.73
C SER A 18 9.83 35.31 15.88
N ALA A 19 8.95 34.52 16.53
CA ALA A 19 7.87 33.79 15.86
C ALA A 19 8.32 32.60 14.98
N ASN A 20 9.51 32.06 15.22
CA ASN A 20 10.01 30.86 14.58
C ASN A 20 9.89 29.65 15.52
N ILE A 21 9.46 28.52 14.97
CA ILE A 21 9.40 27.24 15.68
C ILE A 21 10.58 26.40 15.24
N VAL A 22 11.38 25.93 16.20
CA VAL A 22 12.50 25.01 15.95
C VAL A 22 12.07 23.61 16.37
N TYR A 23 11.97 22.70 15.41
CA TYR A 23 11.69 21.30 15.64
C TYR A 23 12.90 20.47 15.17
N ASN A 24 13.49 19.68 16.06
CA ASN A 24 14.71 18.89 15.80
C ASN A 24 15.82 19.68 15.10
N GLY A 25 16.05 20.94 15.52
CA GLY A 25 17.11 21.80 15.00
C GLY A 25 16.84 22.47 13.65
N LYS A 26 15.63 22.33 13.08
CA LYS A 26 15.19 23.07 11.88
C LYS A 26 14.26 24.21 12.30
N THR A 27 14.52 25.41 11.80
CA THR A 27 13.69 26.61 12.02
C THR A 27 12.60 26.69 10.95
N PHE A 28 11.34 26.81 11.37
CA PHE A 28 10.18 27.01 10.49
C PHE A 28 9.62 28.41 10.68
N ILE A 29 9.25 29.10 9.60
CA ILE A 29 8.58 30.42 9.65
C ILE A 29 7.16 30.22 10.19
N HIS A 30 6.63 31.17 10.96
CA HIS A 30 5.42 31.06 11.80
C HIS A 30 4.18 30.39 11.17
N ARG A 31 3.94 30.53 9.85
CA ARG A 31 2.82 29.86 9.14
C ARG A 31 3.13 28.41 8.77
N GLU A 32 4.35 28.13 8.33
CA GLU A 32 4.83 26.81 7.99
C GLU A 32 5.04 25.93 9.23
N GLY A 33 5.49 26.54 10.34
CA GLY A 33 5.66 25.84 11.60
C GLY A 33 4.34 25.34 12.22
N ALA A 34 3.27 26.11 12.15
CA ALA A 34 1.96 25.67 12.66
C ALA A 34 1.37 24.51 11.85
N SER A 35 1.54 24.53 10.52
CA SER A 35 1.16 23.45 9.62
C SER A 35 1.97 22.18 9.90
N ALA A 36 3.31 22.30 10.01
CA ALA A 36 4.19 21.18 10.31
C ALA A 36 3.89 20.51 11.67
N ILE A 37 3.56 21.30 12.69
CA ILE A 37 3.16 20.76 14.01
C ILE A 37 1.85 19.99 13.89
N ARG A 38 0.85 20.54 13.18
CA ARG A 38 -0.47 19.94 13.09
C ARG A 38 -0.49 18.64 12.31
N ILE A 39 0.28 18.53 11.23
CA ILE A 39 0.38 17.28 10.46
C ILE A 39 1.00 16.16 11.32
N ILE A 40 2.00 16.48 12.14
CA ILE A 40 2.59 15.54 13.10
C ILE A 40 1.58 15.16 14.21
N GLN A 41 0.82 16.12 14.73
CA GLN A 41 -0.22 15.83 15.72
C GLN A 41 -1.28 14.89 15.17
N ASN A 42 -1.74 15.11 13.92
CA ASN A 42 -2.69 14.22 13.27
C ASN A 42 -2.14 12.82 13.07
N ARG A 43 -0.90 12.71 12.58
CA ARG A 43 -0.25 11.40 12.42
C ARG A 43 -0.21 10.64 13.75
N ARG A 44 0.21 11.29 14.82
CA ARG A 44 0.33 10.66 16.15
C ARG A 44 -1.02 10.30 16.74
N ALA A 45 -2.04 11.11 16.53
CA ALA A 45 -3.40 10.81 16.99
C ALA A 45 -3.97 9.58 16.25
N LEU A 46 -3.79 9.51 14.94
CA LEU A 46 -4.18 8.37 14.12
C LEU A 46 -3.38 7.10 14.48
N HIS A 47 -2.09 7.24 14.75
CA HIS A 47 -1.23 6.13 15.17
C HIS A 47 -1.71 5.45 16.46
N GLN A 48 -2.34 6.20 17.36
CA GLN A 48 -2.87 5.69 18.63
C GLN A 48 -4.17 4.88 18.49
N ILE A 49 -4.90 5.02 17.38
CA ILE A 49 -6.21 4.39 17.13
C ILE A 49 -6.18 3.47 15.88
N PRO A 50 -5.21 2.54 15.75
CA PRO A 50 -5.13 1.69 14.56
C PRO A 50 -6.30 0.71 14.51
N GLU A 51 -7.00 0.70 13.38
CA GLU A 51 -8.14 -0.16 13.11
C GLU A 51 -7.90 -0.99 11.85
N LEU A 52 -8.57 -2.13 11.69
CA LEU A 52 -8.28 -3.12 10.66
C LEU A 52 -9.35 -3.18 9.58
N ASP A 53 -8.93 -3.44 8.35
CA ASP A 53 -9.78 -3.70 7.19
C ASP A 53 -10.81 -2.57 6.99
N ARG A 54 -12.10 -2.84 7.06
CA ARG A 54 -13.20 -1.86 6.91
C ARG A 54 -13.82 -1.41 8.23
N GLN A 55 -13.34 -1.94 9.34
CA GLN A 55 -13.85 -1.65 10.68
C GLN A 55 -13.05 -0.46 11.29
N LEU A 56 -13.34 0.76 10.79
CA LEU A 56 -12.56 1.97 11.07
C LEU A 56 -13.39 3.10 11.72
N PRO A 57 -14.26 2.84 12.71
CA PRO A 57 -15.14 3.86 13.27
C PRO A 57 -14.39 5.02 13.96
N GLU A 58 -13.35 4.77 14.73
CA GLU A 58 -12.58 5.81 15.42
C GLU A 58 -11.74 6.63 14.42
N THR A 59 -11.12 5.98 13.45
CA THR A 59 -10.37 6.63 12.37
C THR A 59 -11.28 7.56 11.57
N ILE A 60 -12.47 7.10 11.15
CA ILE A 60 -13.42 7.91 10.38
C ILE A 60 -13.93 9.09 11.21
N GLU A 61 -14.24 8.88 12.47
CA GLU A 61 -14.70 9.96 13.36
C GLU A 61 -13.62 11.03 13.53
N TYR A 62 -12.36 10.62 13.73
CA TYR A 62 -11.23 11.53 13.79
C TYR A 62 -11.08 12.34 12.51
N LEU A 63 -11.08 11.68 11.33
CA LEU A 63 -10.96 12.34 10.04
C LEU A 63 -12.11 13.31 9.79
N ARG A 64 -13.36 12.94 10.14
CA ARG A 64 -14.52 13.84 10.03
C ARG A 64 -14.32 15.08 10.88
N SER A 65 -13.93 14.91 12.14
CA SER A 65 -13.72 16.05 13.06
C SER A 65 -12.67 17.04 12.55
N GLU A 66 -11.61 16.53 11.89
CA GLU A 66 -10.54 17.36 11.32
C GLU A 66 -10.92 18.03 9.97
N LEU A 67 -11.88 17.45 9.24
CA LEU A 67 -12.38 17.99 7.97
C LEU A 67 -13.61 18.89 8.14
N GLU A 68 -14.34 18.75 9.25
CA GLU A 68 -15.46 19.64 9.57
C GLU A 68 -15.01 21.10 9.66
N GLY A 69 -15.81 21.99 9.06
CA GLY A 69 -15.50 23.42 9.01
C GLY A 69 -14.48 23.82 7.94
N LEU A 70 -13.91 22.89 7.16
CA LEU A 70 -13.03 23.21 6.04
C LEU A 70 -13.76 23.63 4.76
N GLY A 71 -15.10 23.60 4.75
CA GLY A 71 -15.92 24.02 3.60
C GLY A 71 -15.99 22.97 2.50
N CYS A 72 -15.72 21.70 2.82
CA CYS A 72 -15.89 20.56 1.91
C CYS A 72 -17.16 19.76 2.21
N GLY A 73 -17.70 19.09 1.20
CA GLY A 73 -18.76 18.09 1.34
C GLY A 73 -18.18 16.76 1.78
N LEU A 74 -18.70 16.16 2.86
CA LEU A 74 -18.25 14.84 3.36
C LEU A 74 -19.28 13.76 3.01
N PHE A 75 -18.81 12.65 2.44
CA PHE A 75 -19.64 11.48 2.12
C PHE A 75 -18.81 10.19 2.15
N SER A 76 -19.49 9.04 2.16
CA SER A 76 -18.85 7.72 2.19
C SER A 76 -19.40 6.88 1.03
N PRO A 77 -18.64 6.63 -0.04
CA PRO A 77 -19.10 5.83 -1.16
C PRO A 77 -19.31 4.35 -0.79
N ILE A 78 -18.53 3.83 0.14
CA ILE A 78 -18.69 2.47 0.71
C ILE A 78 -18.54 2.51 2.23
N GLU A 79 -18.98 1.47 2.91
CA GLU A 79 -18.75 1.30 4.35
C GLU A 79 -17.25 1.31 4.66
N GLY A 80 -16.85 2.01 5.71
CA GLY A 80 -15.45 2.15 6.12
C GLY A 80 -14.66 3.20 5.33
N SER A 81 -15.23 3.87 4.32
CA SER A 81 -14.56 4.93 3.57
C SER A 81 -15.03 6.33 3.97
N LEU A 82 -14.22 7.34 3.64
CA LEU A 82 -14.59 8.74 3.73
C LEU A 82 -14.05 9.51 2.52
N CYS A 83 -14.88 10.38 1.95
CA CYS A 83 -14.47 11.32 0.89
C CYS A 83 -14.74 12.76 1.33
N ALA A 84 -13.85 13.68 0.93
CA ALA A 84 -14.02 15.10 1.12
C ALA A 84 -13.98 15.81 -0.23
N TRP A 85 -15.09 16.45 -0.60
CA TRP A 85 -15.27 17.17 -1.84
C TRP A 85 -15.06 18.67 -1.66
N PHE A 86 -14.04 19.22 -2.32
CA PHE A 86 -13.79 20.65 -2.39
C PHE A 86 -14.27 21.19 -3.74
N ASP A 87 -15.37 21.95 -3.72
CA ASP A 87 -15.98 22.54 -4.90
C ASP A 87 -15.42 23.96 -5.14
N PHE A 88 -14.73 24.13 -6.26
CA PHE A 88 -14.22 25.42 -6.74
C PHE A 88 -15.02 25.95 -7.92
N GLY A 89 -16.17 25.35 -8.22
CA GLY A 89 -17.04 25.74 -9.35
C GLY A 89 -16.51 25.29 -10.70
N CYS A 90 -15.70 24.23 -10.76
CA CYS A 90 -15.10 23.71 -11.98
C CYS A 90 -15.95 22.56 -12.57
N GLU A 91 -15.78 22.29 -13.88
CA GLU A 91 -16.49 21.21 -14.56
C GLU A 91 -15.96 19.83 -14.23
N SER A 92 -14.68 19.73 -13.86
CA SER A 92 -13.98 18.47 -13.57
C SER A 92 -13.12 18.57 -12.32
N ALA A 93 -12.59 17.43 -11.88
CA ALA A 93 -11.84 17.31 -10.65
C ALA A 93 -10.56 16.49 -10.83
N ILE A 94 -9.65 16.64 -9.85
CA ILE A 94 -8.58 15.68 -9.59
C ILE A 94 -8.78 15.07 -8.20
N ALA A 95 -8.28 13.86 -7.99
CA ALA A 95 -8.40 13.17 -6.70
C ALA A 95 -7.05 12.86 -6.08
N PHE A 96 -7.03 12.80 -4.75
CA PHE A 96 -5.88 12.33 -3.96
C PHE A 96 -6.34 11.26 -2.99
N ARG A 97 -5.57 10.18 -2.86
CA ARG A 97 -5.92 9.03 -2.02
C ARG A 97 -4.94 8.84 -0.88
N ALA A 98 -5.47 8.53 0.28
CA ALA A 98 -4.75 7.89 1.39
C ALA A 98 -5.50 6.63 1.81
N ASP A 99 -4.77 5.58 2.10
CA ASP A 99 -5.25 4.39 2.80
C ASP A 99 -5.38 4.68 4.30
N MET A 100 -6.19 3.87 5.01
CA MET A 100 -6.52 4.16 6.41
C MET A 100 -6.30 3.00 7.37
N ASP A 101 -6.34 1.78 6.87
CA ASP A 101 -6.28 0.58 7.70
C ASP A 101 -4.89 0.32 8.26
N ALA A 102 -4.85 -0.41 9.38
CA ALA A 102 -3.67 -0.83 10.09
C ALA A 102 -3.46 -2.34 9.95
N LEU A 103 -2.38 -2.84 10.53
CA LEU A 103 -1.99 -4.24 10.53
C LEU A 103 -2.21 -4.92 11.88
N PRO A 104 -2.50 -6.24 11.92
CA PRO A 104 -2.63 -7.00 13.16
C PRO A 104 -1.24 -7.33 13.76
N ILE A 105 -0.52 -6.30 14.19
CA ILE A 105 0.85 -6.37 14.72
C ILE A 105 0.88 -5.78 16.13
N ASP A 106 1.53 -6.46 17.07
CA ASP A 106 1.83 -5.90 18.40
C ASP A 106 3.00 -4.93 18.31
N GLU A 107 2.72 -3.66 18.54
CA GLU A 107 3.72 -2.58 18.43
C GLU A 107 4.80 -2.64 19.51
N LYS A 108 6.07 -2.46 19.10
CA LYS A 108 7.25 -2.42 19.96
C LYS A 108 8.11 -1.16 19.80
N THR A 109 7.61 -0.12 19.18
CA THR A 109 8.36 1.13 18.98
C THR A 109 8.76 1.81 20.29
N GLY A 110 7.99 1.66 21.37
CA GLY A 110 8.16 2.40 22.63
C GLY A 110 7.91 3.89 22.49
N ALA A 111 7.24 4.33 21.42
CA ALA A 111 6.88 5.72 21.19
C ALA A 111 5.86 6.23 22.22
N ALA A 112 5.92 7.51 22.56
CA ALA A 112 4.94 8.13 23.46
C ALA A 112 3.51 8.18 22.88
N TYR A 113 3.40 7.98 21.58
CA TYR A 113 2.16 7.91 20.81
C TYR A 113 1.89 6.50 20.24
N ALA A 114 2.45 5.47 20.86
CA ALA A 114 2.22 4.10 20.47
C ALA A 114 0.72 3.74 20.49
N SER A 115 0.37 2.72 19.72
CA SER A 115 -0.99 2.18 19.62
C SER A 115 -1.65 1.99 20.98
N GLN A 116 -2.91 2.41 21.11
CA GLN A 116 -3.76 2.13 22.26
C GLN A 116 -4.64 0.88 22.05
N HIS A 117 -4.54 0.26 20.88
CA HIS A 117 -5.26 -0.98 20.50
C HIS A 117 -4.27 -2.16 20.49
N PRO A 118 -4.20 -2.99 21.53
CA PRO A 118 -3.30 -4.15 21.58
C PRO A 118 -3.47 -5.04 20.35
N GLY A 119 -2.35 -5.51 19.78
CA GLY A 119 -2.35 -6.35 18.59
C GLY A 119 -2.64 -5.63 17.28
N ARG A 120 -2.59 -4.28 17.25
CA ARG A 120 -2.80 -3.49 16.05
C ARG A 120 -1.80 -2.33 15.98
N MET A 121 -1.30 -2.05 14.78
CA MET A 121 -0.31 -1.01 14.56
C MET A 121 -0.37 -0.46 13.13
N HIS A 122 -0.19 0.85 12.96
CA HIS A 122 0.09 1.45 11.65
C HIS A 122 1.54 1.19 11.23
N ALA A 123 1.86 -0.08 10.93
CA ALA A 123 3.20 -0.52 10.55
C ALA A 123 3.51 -0.34 9.04
N CYS A 124 2.57 0.23 8.27
CA CYS A 124 2.75 0.59 6.86
C CYS A 124 2.75 2.12 6.62
N GLY A 125 2.54 2.93 7.67
CA GLY A 125 2.60 4.39 7.56
C GLY A 125 1.31 5.06 7.07
N HIS A 126 0.18 4.35 7.05
CA HIS A 126 -1.11 4.89 6.60
C HIS A 126 -1.61 6.07 7.47
N ASP A 127 -1.24 6.12 8.74
CA ASP A 127 -1.41 7.28 9.63
C ASP A 127 -0.72 8.53 9.08
N GLY A 128 0.46 8.38 8.49
CA GLY A 128 1.18 9.44 7.79
C GLY A 128 0.51 9.85 6.47
N HIS A 129 0.00 8.88 5.70
CA HIS A 129 -0.74 9.16 4.46
C HIS A 129 -2.01 9.96 4.74
N MET A 130 -2.80 9.57 5.73
CA MET A 130 -3.99 10.30 6.18
C MET A 130 -3.63 11.71 6.66
N ALA A 131 -2.55 11.86 7.43
CA ALA A 131 -2.11 13.17 7.92
C ALA A 131 -1.70 14.12 6.77
N ILE A 132 -1.02 13.61 5.74
CA ILE A 132 -0.69 14.36 4.51
C ILE A 132 -1.97 14.84 3.83
N LEU A 133 -2.96 13.98 3.70
CA LEU A 133 -4.20 14.31 3.01
C LEU A 133 -5.07 15.29 3.80
N LEU A 134 -5.11 15.18 5.14
CA LEU A 134 -5.75 16.17 6.02
C LEU A 134 -5.11 17.55 5.89
N GLU A 135 -3.79 17.61 5.83
CA GLU A 135 -3.08 18.88 5.64
C GLU A 135 -3.37 19.48 4.26
N LEU A 136 -3.42 18.67 3.21
CA LEU A 136 -3.88 19.14 1.89
C LEU A 136 -5.28 19.74 2.00
N GLY A 137 -6.23 19.06 2.65
CA GLY A 137 -7.58 19.57 2.87
C GLY A 137 -7.62 20.95 3.54
N ARG A 138 -6.78 21.17 4.56
CA ARG A 138 -6.67 22.49 5.23
C ARG A 138 -6.08 23.56 4.32
N ARG A 139 -5.16 23.21 3.45
CA ARG A 139 -4.60 24.16 2.47
C ARG A 139 -5.64 24.51 1.41
N LEU A 140 -6.40 23.53 0.93
CA LEU A 140 -7.51 23.73 0.00
C LEU A 140 -8.58 24.65 0.58
N SER A 141 -8.95 24.51 1.85
CA SER A 141 -9.95 25.36 2.51
C SER A 141 -9.61 26.85 2.51
N LYS A 142 -8.34 27.21 2.36
CA LYS A 142 -7.86 28.60 2.29
C LYS A 142 -7.81 29.14 0.85
N ARG A 143 -8.04 28.28 -0.15
CA ARG A 143 -8.02 28.67 -1.56
C ARG A 143 -9.39 29.22 -1.98
N LYS A 144 -9.38 30.30 -2.73
CA LYS A 144 -10.60 30.89 -3.28
C LYS A 144 -10.95 30.37 -4.68
N ARG A 145 -9.95 29.88 -5.40
CA ARG A 145 -10.07 29.44 -6.79
C ARG A 145 -8.96 28.46 -7.15
N LEU A 146 -9.33 27.41 -7.86
CA LEU A 146 -8.44 26.47 -8.53
C LEU A 146 -8.96 26.21 -9.95
N ALA A 147 -8.17 25.54 -10.79
CA ALA A 147 -8.58 25.16 -12.15
C ALA A 147 -9.43 23.86 -12.15
N ARG A 148 -9.43 23.12 -11.06
CA ARG A 148 -10.21 21.88 -10.88
C ARG A 148 -10.81 21.84 -9.48
N ASN A 149 -11.92 21.13 -9.34
CA ASN A 149 -12.40 20.66 -8.05
C ASN A 149 -11.44 19.59 -7.51
N VAL A 150 -11.49 19.32 -6.20
CA VAL A 150 -10.61 18.34 -5.58
C VAL A 150 -11.41 17.35 -4.75
N LEU A 151 -11.17 16.05 -4.99
CA LEU A 151 -11.72 14.95 -4.21
C LEU A 151 -10.60 14.30 -3.38
N LEU A 152 -10.71 14.35 -2.06
CA LEU A 152 -9.85 13.58 -1.18
C LEU A 152 -10.54 12.25 -0.87
N VAL A 153 -9.83 11.14 -1.03
CA VAL A 153 -10.34 9.78 -0.86
C VAL A 153 -9.56 9.12 0.28
N PHE A 154 -10.22 8.89 1.40
CA PHE A 154 -9.71 8.11 2.52
C PHE A 154 -10.26 6.70 2.39
N GLN A 155 -9.38 5.77 2.03
CA GLN A 155 -9.71 4.41 1.60
C GLN A 155 -9.44 3.40 2.70
N PRO A 156 -10.39 2.47 3.02
CA PRO A 156 -10.15 1.34 3.93
C PRO A 156 -9.50 0.17 3.22
N ALA A 157 -9.03 -0.80 4.01
CA ALA A 157 -8.79 -2.19 3.61
C ALA A 157 -7.72 -2.41 2.52
N GLU A 158 -6.68 -1.57 2.46
CA GLU A 158 -5.58 -1.78 1.51
C GLU A 158 -4.85 -3.10 1.82
N GLU A 159 -4.56 -3.34 3.10
CA GLU A 159 -3.77 -4.46 3.62
C GLU A 159 -4.53 -5.82 3.66
N ALA A 160 -5.83 -5.82 3.37
CA ALA A 160 -6.66 -6.99 3.57
C ALA A 160 -7.61 -7.28 2.40
N SER A 161 -8.88 -6.84 2.50
CA SER A 161 -9.91 -7.23 1.54
C SER A 161 -9.96 -6.38 0.27
N GLY A 162 -9.20 -5.30 0.22
CA GLY A 162 -9.17 -4.33 -0.88
C GLY A 162 -10.33 -3.33 -0.83
N GLY A 163 -9.99 -2.03 -0.71
CA GLY A 163 -10.97 -0.95 -0.66
C GLY A 163 -11.12 -0.19 -1.97
N ALA A 164 -10.05 -0.12 -2.77
CA ALA A 164 -10.04 0.68 -3.99
C ALA A 164 -11.06 0.20 -5.04
N LYS A 165 -11.13 -1.11 -5.32
CA LYS A 165 -12.07 -1.65 -6.30
C LYS A 165 -13.53 -1.37 -5.92
N PRO A 166 -14.01 -1.65 -4.69
CA PRO A 166 -15.37 -1.30 -4.28
C PRO A 166 -15.69 0.19 -4.42
N ILE A 167 -14.73 1.10 -4.11
CA ILE A 167 -14.91 2.55 -4.32
C ILE A 167 -15.08 2.85 -5.82
N CYS A 168 -14.24 2.27 -6.69
CA CYS A 168 -14.37 2.42 -8.15
C CYS A 168 -15.75 1.94 -8.66
N ASP A 169 -16.20 0.79 -8.17
CA ASP A 169 -17.46 0.16 -8.59
C ASP A 169 -18.71 1.01 -8.27
N THR A 170 -18.62 1.98 -7.35
CA THR A 170 -19.72 2.92 -7.06
C THR A 170 -19.96 3.94 -8.16
N GLY A 171 -18.99 4.15 -9.07
CA GLY A 171 -19.07 5.18 -10.09
C GLY A 171 -18.76 6.61 -9.60
N VAL A 172 -18.25 6.77 -8.37
CA VAL A 172 -17.95 8.07 -7.75
C VAL A 172 -17.02 8.94 -8.61
N PHE A 173 -16.05 8.37 -9.28
CA PHE A 173 -15.10 9.12 -10.10
C PHE A 173 -15.76 9.69 -11.37
N GLN A 174 -16.71 8.97 -11.94
CA GLN A 174 -17.51 9.43 -13.09
C GLN A 174 -18.51 10.52 -12.66
N GLU A 175 -19.18 10.35 -11.51
CA GLU A 175 -20.11 11.30 -10.94
C GLU A 175 -19.44 12.66 -10.69
N TYR A 176 -18.26 12.66 -10.07
CA TYR A 176 -17.49 13.87 -9.78
C TYR A 176 -16.55 14.30 -10.91
N ARG A 177 -16.61 13.65 -12.09
CA ARG A 177 -15.80 13.95 -13.29
C ARG A 177 -14.31 14.04 -12.96
N VAL A 178 -13.79 13.06 -12.24
CA VAL A 178 -12.38 12.99 -11.86
C VAL A 178 -11.52 12.63 -13.07
N GLU A 179 -10.60 13.51 -13.47
CA GLU A 179 -9.70 13.35 -14.62
C GLU A 179 -8.47 12.51 -14.28
N ALA A 180 -7.98 12.61 -13.04
CA ALA A 180 -6.83 11.86 -12.57
C ALA A 180 -6.86 11.67 -11.06
N ILE A 181 -6.24 10.58 -10.57
CA ILE A 181 -6.07 10.29 -9.15
C ILE A 181 -4.58 10.09 -8.81
N PHE A 182 -4.17 10.58 -7.64
CA PHE A 182 -2.81 10.53 -7.14
C PHE A 182 -2.75 9.84 -5.78
N GLY A 183 -1.81 8.90 -5.63
CA GLY A 183 -1.49 8.23 -4.37
C GLY A 183 -0.01 8.38 -4.04
N LEU A 184 0.31 8.42 -2.75
CA LEU A 184 1.68 8.50 -2.26
C LEU A 184 1.84 7.52 -1.10
N HIS A 185 2.94 6.77 -1.10
CA HIS A 185 3.29 5.86 0.00
C HIS A 185 4.63 6.26 0.62
N LEU A 186 4.70 6.23 1.94
CA LEU A 186 5.94 6.42 2.71
C LEU A 186 6.85 5.21 2.50
N TRP A 187 8.12 5.42 2.10
CA TRP A 187 8.95 4.31 1.64
C TRP A 187 10.34 4.27 2.30
N PRO A 188 10.62 3.27 3.16
CA PRO A 188 11.97 3.06 3.71
C PRO A 188 12.99 2.73 2.61
N GLY A 189 14.25 3.11 2.83
CA GLY A 189 15.36 2.81 1.91
C GLY A 189 15.54 3.81 0.77
N LEU A 190 14.55 4.66 0.47
CA LEU A 190 14.71 5.79 -0.45
C LEU A 190 15.20 7.03 0.28
N GLU A 191 15.94 7.91 -0.42
CA GLU A 191 16.50 9.14 0.17
C GLU A 191 15.41 9.98 0.86
N LYS A 192 15.65 10.26 2.14
CA LYS A 192 14.69 10.92 3.00
C LYS A 192 14.23 12.27 2.48
N GLY A 193 12.92 12.47 2.45
CA GLY A 193 12.28 13.72 2.09
C GLY A 193 12.24 14.00 0.60
N LYS A 194 12.61 13.03 -0.24
CA LYS A 194 12.43 13.11 -1.69
C LYS A 194 11.24 12.28 -2.15
N ILE A 195 10.55 12.78 -3.17
CA ILE A 195 9.47 12.07 -3.85
C ILE A 195 10.09 11.30 -5.02
N PHE A 196 9.69 10.04 -5.18
CA PHE A 196 10.13 9.18 -6.25
C PHE A 196 8.94 8.67 -7.06
N SER A 197 9.11 8.55 -8.36
CA SER A 197 8.19 7.85 -9.24
C SER A 197 8.90 7.46 -10.53
N ARG A 198 8.22 6.71 -11.38
CA ARG A 198 8.69 6.32 -12.71
C ARG A 198 7.54 6.12 -13.67
N PRO A 199 7.71 6.31 -14.98
CA PRO A 199 6.73 5.91 -15.97
C PRO A 199 6.78 4.40 -16.18
N GLY A 200 5.64 3.81 -16.45
CA GLY A 200 5.52 2.37 -16.66
C GLY A 200 5.40 1.59 -15.35
N GLU A 201 6.08 0.46 -15.26
CA GLU A 201 6.06 -0.44 -14.11
C GLU A 201 6.46 0.27 -12.81
N MET A 202 5.58 0.32 -11.83
CA MET A 202 5.82 0.93 -10.51
C MET A 202 5.77 -0.10 -9.39
N MET A 203 4.66 -0.88 -9.29
CA MET A 203 4.50 -1.97 -8.32
C MET A 203 3.88 -3.19 -9.00
N SER A 204 4.21 -4.39 -8.51
CA SER A 204 3.83 -5.63 -9.19
C SER A 204 2.37 -6.00 -8.93
N ARG A 205 1.79 -6.77 -9.87
CA ARG A 205 0.65 -7.63 -9.58
C ARG A 205 1.11 -8.76 -8.66
N SER A 206 0.35 -9.08 -7.62
CA SER A 206 0.64 -10.17 -6.70
C SER A 206 -0.59 -11.03 -6.49
N ALA A 207 -0.39 -12.35 -6.36
CA ALA A 207 -1.39 -13.28 -5.88
C ALA A 207 -0.76 -14.33 -5.00
N GLU A 208 -1.51 -14.78 -4.02
CA GLU A 208 -1.20 -16.00 -3.28
C GLU A 208 -1.37 -17.20 -4.20
N LEU A 209 -0.50 -18.20 -4.02
CA LEU A 209 -0.48 -19.44 -4.79
C LEU A 209 -0.44 -20.62 -3.83
N ASP A 210 -1.55 -21.34 -3.74
CA ASP A 210 -1.65 -22.58 -2.99
C ASP A 210 -1.76 -23.76 -3.93
N VAL A 211 -1.07 -24.85 -3.57
CA VAL A 211 -1.14 -26.12 -4.31
C VAL A 211 -1.36 -27.26 -3.32
N ASP A 212 -2.49 -27.93 -3.45
CA ASP A 212 -2.80 -29.14 -2.70
C ASP A 212 -2.67 -30.38 -3.59
N ILE A 213 -1.89 -31.35 -3.14
CA ILE A 213 -1.63 -32.59 -3.86
C ILE A 213 -2.12 -33.76 -3.01
N TYR A 214 -3.09 -34.49 -3.54
CA TYR A 214 -3.73 -35.61 -2.86
C TYR A 214 -3.25 -36.93 -3.48
N GLY A 215 -2.49 -37.68 -2.69
CA GLY A 215 -2.01 -39.02 -2.99
C GLY A 215 -2.79 -40.09 -2.23
N ARG A 216 -2.11 -41.18 -1.91
CA ARG A 216 -2.66 -42.31 -1.13
C ARG A 216 -1.58 -42.90 -0.22
N SER A 217 -1.82 -42.88 1.09
CA SER A 217 -0.90 -43.44 2.07
C SER A 217 -0.72 -44.96 1.90
N ALA A 218 0.50 -45.44 2.10
CA ALA A 218 0.83 -46.83 2.18
C ALA A 218 2.05 -46.99 3.09
N HIS A 219 2.28 -48.21 3.62
CA HIS A 219 3.51 -48.51 4.35
C HIS A 219 4.73 -48.33 3.44
N ILE A 220 5.79 -47.65 3.89
CA ILE A 220 6.95 -47.31 3.03
C ILE A 220 7.59 -48.52 2.38
N GLY A 221 7.63 -49.69 3.08
CA GLY A 221 8.11 -50.96 2.54
C GLY A 221 7.15 -51.61 1.51
N ARG A 222 5.96 -51.01 1.27
CA ARG A 222 4.96 -51.41 0.26
C ARG A 222 4.52 -50.19 -0.54
N SER A 223 5.48 -49.35 -0.91
CA SER A 223 5.22 -48.06 -1.60
C SER A 223 4.38 -48.18 -2.87
N TRP A 224 4.48 -49.32 -3.58
CA TRP A 224 3.69 -49.59 -4.80
C TRP A 224 2.16 -49.65 -4.58
N GLU A 225 1.70 -49.71 -3.31
CA GLU A 225 0.26 -49.69 -2.94
C GLU A 225 -0.26 -48.28 -2.72
N GLY A 226 0.63 -47.29 -2.64
CA GLY A 226 0.32 -45.89 -2.40
C GLY A 226 0.53 -44.99 -3.60
N ILE A 227 0.36 -43.69 -3.35
CA ILE A 227 0.71 -42.56 -4.24
C ILE A 227 1.40 -41.56 -3.37
N ASP A 228 2.66 -41.25 -3.62
CA ASP A 228 3.47 -40.39 -2.75
C ASP A 228 3.24 -38.90 -3.11
N ALA A 229 2.44 -38.21 -2.28
CA ALA A 229 2.20 -36.79 -2.44
C ALA A 229 3.45 -35.94 -2.23
N THR A 230 4.43 -36.41 -1.42
CA THR A 230 5.71 -35.70 -1.22
C THR A 230 6.53 -35.67 -2.49
N GLU A 231 6.69 -36.84 -3.16
CA GLU A 231 7.42 -36.93 -4.42
C GLU A 231 6.76 -36.09 -5.51
N ALA A 232 5.42 -36.16 -5.64
CA ALA A 232 4.64 -35.36 -6.58
C ALA A 232 4.81 -33.84 -6.34
N ALA A 233 4.84 -33.40 -5.07
CA ALA A 233 5.07 -31.99 -4.71
C ALA A 233 6.48 -31.52 -5.08
N CYS A 234 7.50 -32.35 -4.84
CA CYS A 234 8.87 -32.03 -5.26
C CYS A 234 8.98 -31.85 -6.79
N VAL A 235 8.32 -32.71 -7.56
CA VAL A 235 8.31 -32.59 -9.02
C VAL A 235 7.54 -31.35 -9.47
N PHE A 236 6.42 -31.04 -8.83
CA PHE A 236 5.66 -29.81 -9.12
C PHE A 236 6.53 -28.55 -8.91
N ILE A 237 7.20 -28.43 -7.76
CA ILE A 237 8.09 -27.29 -7.45
C ILE A 237 9.22 -27.17 -8.49
N GLN A 238 9.85 -28.30 -8.84
CA GLN A 238 10.91 -28.28 -9.85
C GLN A 238 10.44 -27.75 -11.18
N LYS A 239 9.28 -28.23 -11.68
CA LYS A 239 8.67 -27.76 -12.94
C LYS A 239 8.26 -26.29 -12.86
N ALA A 240 7.66 -25.85 -11.74
CA ALA A 240 7.28 -24.46 -11.51
C ALA A 240 8.50 -23.52 -11.54
N TYR A 241 9.61 -23.90 -10.92
CA TYR A 241 10.84 -23.09 -10.96
C TYR A 241 11.56 -23.17 -12.31
N GLN A 242 11.42 -24.26 -13.08
CA GLN A 242 11.87 -24.30 -14.47
C GLN A 242 11.07 -23.36 -15.35
N LEU A 243 9.75 -23.33 -15.16
CA LEU A 243 8.86 -22.37 -15.83
C LEU A 243 9.28 -20.94 -15.53
N GLU A 244 9.47 -20.56 -14.26
CA GLU A 244 9.92 -19.23 -13.89
C GLU A 244 11.23 -18.84 -14.60
N ARG A 245 12.21 -19.75 -14.61
CA ARG A 245 13.51 -19.53 -15.28
C ARG A 245 13.42 -19.50 -16.81
N SER A 246 12.38 -20.05 -17.42
CA SER A 246 12.18 -20.02 -18.88
C SER A 246 11.70 -18.67 -19.40
N VAL A 247 11.14 -17.81 -18.54
CA VAL A 247 10.76 -16.44 -18.91
C VAL A 247 12.03 -15.60 -19.11
N PRO A 248 12.14 -14.78 -20.15
CA PRO A 248 13.29 -13.93 -20.41
C PRO A 248 13.71 -13.10 -19.18
N ALA A 249 15.01 -12.91 -18.98
CA ALA A 249 15.56 -12.30 -17.76
C ALA A 249 15.19 -10.82 -17.60
N ASP A 250 14.92 -10.12 -18.68
CA ASP A 250 14.47 -8.73 -18.72
C ASP A 250 12.98 -8.56 -18.33
N ILE A 251 12.22 -9.66 -18.29
CA ILE A 251 10.83 -9.67 -17.80
C ILE A 251 10.83 -9.95 -16.31
N ARG A 252 10.50 -8.93 -15.51
CA ARG A 252 10.45 -9.03 -14.06
C ARG A 252 9.26 -9.87 -13.60
N ARG A 253 9.53 -10.90 -12.81
CA ARG A 253 8.53 -11.80 -12.20
C ARG A 253 9.12 -12.46 -10.97
N LEU A 254 8.23 -13.06 -10.17
CA LEU A 254 8.58 -13.91 -9.04
C LEU A 254 7.56 -15.04 -8.92
N LEU A 255 8.04 -16.25 -8.81
CA LEU A 255 7.26 -17.45 -8.48
C LEU A 255 8.03 -18.22 -7.42
N LYS A 256 7.56 -18.18 -6.17
CA LYS A 256 8.23 -18.84 -5.04
C LYS A 256 7.23 -19.50 -4.12
N PHE A 257 7.64 -20.62 -3.55
CA PHE A 257 6.95 -21.27 -2.44
C PHE A 257 7.74 -21.01 -1.15
N GLY A 258 7.07 -20.46 -0.14
CA GLY A 258 7.64 -20.15 1.16
C GLY A 258 7.43 -21.27 2.17
N ARG A 259 6.43 -22.15 1.93
CA ARG A 259 6.08 -23.26 2.83
C ARG A 259 5.69 -24.49 2.06
N MET A 260 6.10 -25.66 2.62
CA MET A 260 5.70 -26.98 2.17
C MET A 260 5.43 -27.86 3.40
N ASP A 261 4.23 -28.40 3.47
CA ASP A 261 3.83 -29.38 4.48
C ASP A 261 3.49 -30.71 3.81
N SER A 262 4.04 -31.82 4.30
CA SER A 262 3.75 -33.16 3.76
C SER A 262 4.01 -34.28 4.75
N GLY A 263 3.11 -35.26 4.76
CA GLY A 263 3.23 -36.48 5.55
C GLY A 263 2.97 -36.28 7.04
N THR A 264 2.83 -37.41 7.76
CA THR A 264 2.56 -37.43 9.22
C THR A 264 3.55 -38.28 10.00
N VAL A 265 4.07 -39.35 9.39
CA VAL A 265 5.00 -40.32 10.03
C VAL A 265 6.04 -40.80 9.04
N ARG A 266 7.23 -41.13 9.54
CA ARG A 266 8.39 -41.50 8.70
C ARG A 266 8.22 -42.81 7.91
N ASN A 267 7.35 -43.69 8.30
CA ASN A 267 7.24 -45.05 7.75
C ASN A 267 5.95 -45.27 6.91
N ALA A 268 5.31 -44.18 6.50
CA ALA A 268 4.20 -44.19 5.56
C ALA A 268 4.36 -43.11 4.47
N LEU A 269 3.93 -43.42 3.24
CA LEU A 269 3.82 -42.44 2.17
C LEU A 269 2.84 -41.35 2.56
N SER A 270 3.14 -40.11 2.17
CA SER A 270 2.25 -38.97 2.36
C SER A 270 1.02 -39.11 1.50
N ALA A 271 -0.16 -38.98 2.11
CA ALA A 271 -1.42 -38.90 1.40
C ALA A 271 -1.78 -37.47 0.94
N HIS A 272 -1.09 -36.47 1.49
CA HIS A 272 -1.35 -35.07 1.17
C HIS A 272 -0.07 -34.24 1.31
N ALA A 273 0.15 -33.36 0.35
CA ALA A 273 1.16 -32.32 0.43
C ALA A 273 0.51 -30.97 0.10
N ARG A 274 0.88 -29.91 0.83
CA ARG A 274 0.45 -28.54 0.60
C ARG A 274 1.66 -27.64 0.38
N LEU A 275 1.59 -26.83 -0.65
CA LEU A 275 2.55 -25.78 -0.97
C LEU A 275 1.85 -24.43 -0.84
N GLU A 276 2.51 -23.46 -0.19
CA GLU A 276 2.03 -22.09 -0.07
C GLU A 276 3.11 -21.14 -0.59
N GLY A 277 2.71 -20.23 -1.49
CA GLY A 277 3.65 -19.35 -2.16
C GLY A 277 3.02 -18.12 -2.76
N GLY A 278 3.75 -17.48 -3.67
CA GLY A 278 3.30 -16.28 -4.35
C GLY A 278 3.77 -16.21 -5.81
N LEU A 279 2.91 -15.61 -6.61
CA LEU A 279 3.16 -15.27 -8.01
C LEU A 279 3.08 -13.77 -8.17
N ARG A 280 4.13 -13.14 -8.74
CA ARG A 280 4.19 -11.71 -9.00
C ARG A 280 4.71 -11.41 -10.39
N ALA A 281 4.13 -10.41 -11.06
CA ALA A 281 4.59 -9.89 -12.35
C ALA A 281 4.10 -8.45 -12.56
N PHE A 282 4.72 -7.72 -13.49
CA PHE A 282 4.31 -6.34 -13.80
C PHE A 282 3.31 -6.26 -14.96
N SER A 283 3.09 -7.33 -15.69
CA SER A 283 2.07 -7.38 -16.74
C SER A 283 1.05 -8.51 -16.50
N ASP A 284 -0.20 -8.23 -16.84
CA ASP A 284 -1.28 -9.23 -16.78
C ASP A 284 -1.00 -10.41 -17.69
N GLU A 285 -0.40 -10.18 -18.88
CA GLU A 285 -0.05 -11.23 -19.83
C GLU A 285 0.95 -12.23 -19.22
N VAL A 286 2.03 -11.74 -18.62
CA VAL A 286 3.05 -12.58 -17.96
C VAL A 286 2.45 -13.31 -16.77
N PHE A 287 1.68 -12.60 -15.94
CA PHE A 287 1.06 -13.16 -14.75
C PHE A 287 0.10 -14.31 -15.10
N PHE A 288 -0.86 -14.05 -15.98
CA PHE A 288 -1.85 -15.06 -16.38
C PHE A 288 -1.20 -16.19 -17.19
N GLY A 289 -0.21 -15.87 -18.03
CA GLY A 289 0.55 -16.88 -18.76
C GLY A 289 1.29 -17.85 -17.83
N LEU A 290 1.89 -17.36 -16.76
CA LEU A 290 2.54 -18.21 -15.73
C LEU A 290 1.51 -19.04 -14.97
N ARG A 291 0.39 -18.42 -14.56
CA ARG A 291 -0.70 -19.13 -13.86
C ARG A 291 -1.26 -20.28 -14.71
N ASP A 292 -1.55 -20.02 -15.96
CA ASP A 292 -2.14 -21.03 -16.85
C ASP A 292 -1.16 -22.21 -17.08
N LYS A 293 0.15 -21.92 -17.20
CA LYS A 293 1.17 -22.96 -17.29
C LYS A 293 1.35 -23.75 -15.97
N LEU A 294 1.10 -23.16 -14.80
CA LEU A 294 1.06 -23.91 -13.55
C LEU A 294 -0.09 -24.93 -13.52
N LEU A 295 -1.23 -24.59 -14.11
CA LEU A 295 -2.35 -25.51 -14.28
C LEU A 295 -2.01 -26.66 -15.26
N GLU A 296 -1.21 -26.39 -16.30
CA GLU A 296 -0.69 -27.43 -17.19
C GLU A 296 0.29 -28.38 -16.44
N ILE A 297 1.22 -27.81 -15.64
CA ILE A 297 2.12 -28.58 -14.80
C ILE A 297 1.36 -29.46 -13.80
N ALA A 298 0.26 -28.95 -13.21
CA ALA A 298 -0.59 -29.75 -12.34
C ALA A 298 -1.11 -31.01 -13.04
N LYS A 299 -1.65 -30.86 -14.26
CA LYS A 299 -2.13 -32.01 -15.07
C LYS A 299 -1.00 -33.00 -15.43
N GLU A 300 0.20 -32.50 -15.72
CA GLU A 300 1.35 -33.38 -15.97
C GLU A 300 1.73 -34.20 -14.74
N VAL A 301 1.72 -33.58 -13.54
CA VAL A 301 2.00 -34.26 -12.28
C VAL A 301 0.89 -35.27 -11.95
N GLU A 302 -0.38 -34.92 -12.15
CA GLU A 302 -1.51 -35.87 -12.02
C GLU A 302 -1.33 -37.11 -12.89
N GLN A 303 -0.97 -36.92 -14.16
CA GLN A 303 -0.76 -38.03 -15.11
C GLN A 303 0.45 -38.88 -14.71
N GLN A 304 1.53 -38.26 -14.23
CA GLN A 304 2.76 -38.96 -13.85
C GLN A 304 2.59 -39.84 -12.61
N PHE A 305 1.86 -39.35 -11.59
CA PHE A 305 1.75 -39.99 -10.29
C PHE A 305 0.40 -40.64 -10.01
N GLY A 306 -0.63 -40.33 -10.78
CA GLY A 306 -2.00 -40.78 -10.52
C GLY A 306 -2.62 -40.11 -9.28
N CYS A 307 -2.14 -38.93 -8.90
CA CYS A 307 -2.64 -38.11 -7.80
C CYS A 307 -3.68 -37.07 -8.30
N ASP A 308 -4.32 -36.32 -7.38
CA ASP A 308 -5.14 -35.15 -7.68
C ASP A 308 -4.35 -33.89 -7.27
N VAL A 309 -4.20 -32.91 -8.17
CA VAL A 309 -3.45 -31.67 -7.92
C VAL A 309 -4.37 -30.47 -8.10
N ARG A 310 -4.56 -29.72 -7.04
CA ARG A 310 -5.40 -28.51 -7.02
C ARG A 310 -4.52 -27.28 -6.87
N VAL A 311 -4.56 -26.39 -7.87
CA VAL A 311 -3.86 -25.10 -7.84
C VAL A 311 -4.88 -24.02 -7.64
N HIS A 312 -4.72 -23.25 -6.57
CA HIS A 312 -5.52 -22.07 -6.27
C HIS A 312 -4.64 -20.83 -6.30
N THR A 313 -5.14 -19.78 -6.96
CA THR A 313 -4.52 -18.45 -6.94
C THR A 313 -5.55 -17.43 -6.48
N SER A 314 -5.20 -16.59 -5.53
CA SER A 314 -6.06 -15.45 -5.18
C SER A 314 -6.21 -14.50 -6.38
N ASN A 315 -7.22 -13.64 -6.35
CA ASN A 315 -7.41 -12.65 -7.41
C ASN A 315 -6.28 -11.61 -7.43
N GLY A 316 -5.71 -11.30 -6.26
CA GLY A 316 -4.67 -10.30 -6.07
C GLY A 316 -5.04 -8.92 -6.58
N TYR A 317 -4.09 -7.98 -6.52
CA TYR A 317 -4.25 -6.64 -7.09
C TYR A 317 -3.53 -6.56 -8.45
N PRO A 318 -4.05 -5.82 -9.44
CA PRO A 318 -3.33 -5.52 -10.67
C PRO A 318 -1.98 -4.84 -10.40
N ALA A 319 -1.09 -4.82 -11.38
CA ALA A 319 0.12 -4.02 -11.28
C ALA A 319 -0.19 -2.52 -11.34
N ILE A 320 0.54 -1.71 -10.57
CA ILE A 320 0.56 -0.26 -10.73
C ILE A 320 1.46 0.09 -11.92
N HIS A 321 0.87 0.82 -12.86
CA HIS A 321 1.53 1.27 -14.09
C HIS A 321 1.29 2.76 -14.28
N ASN A 322 2.31 3.59 -14.07
CA ASN A 322 2.16 5.04 -14.21
C ASN A 322 2.18 5.42 -15.71
N PRO A 323 1.08 5.99 -16.26
CA PRO A 323 1.05 6.41 -17.65
C PRO A 323 2.12 7.47 -17.95
N ARG A 324 2.88 7.30 -19.03
CA ARG A 324 3.98 8.21 -19.39
C ARG A 324 3.49 9.65 -19.57
N GLU A 325 2.36 9.86 -20.25
CA GLU A 325 1.81 11.20 -20.46
C GLU A 325 1.47 11.90 -19.14
N LEU A 326 0.86 11.13 -18.20
CA LEU A 326 0.53 11.65 -16.87
C LEU A 326 1.80 11.92 -16.06
N HIS A 327 2.80 11.04 -16.14
CA HIS A 327 4.11 11.20 -15.53
C HIS A 327 4.77 12.51 -16.00
N ASP A 328 4.84 12.73 -17.31
CA ASP A 328 5.52 13.89 -17.88
C ASP A 328 4.78 15.20 -17.55
N LYS A 329 3.44 15.16 -17.52
CA LYS A 329 2.60 16.28 -17.07
C LYS A 329 2.87 16.62 -15.59
N VAL A 330 2.85 15.63 -14.70
CA VAL A 330 3.08 15.87 -13.26
C VAL A 330 4.52 16.30 -13.00
N TYR A 331 5.51 15.71 -13.68
CA TYR A 331 6.89 16.11 -13.55
C TYR A 331 7.14 17.60 -13.92
N ALA A 332 6.43 18.09 -14.93
CA ALA A 332 6.51 19.50 -15.32
C ALA A 332 5.89 20.45 -14.25
N ILE A 333 4.90 20.00 -13.50
CA ILE A 333 4.21 20.76 -12.44
C ILE A 333 5.02 20.71 -11.13
N ALA A 334 5.37 19.51 -10.70
CA ALA A 334 6.01 19.20 -9.43
C ALA A 334 7.11 18.16 -9.67
N PRO A 335 8.35 18.57 -9.94
CA PRO A 335 9.46 17.64 -10.19
C PRO A 335 9.71 16.70 -9.02
N PHE A 336 10.07 15.45 -9.33
CA PHE A 336 10.40 14.37 -8.40
C PHE A 336 11.58 13.55 -8.92
N GLU A 337 12.16 12.70 -8.10
CA GLU A 337 13.28 11.83 -8.45
C GLU A 337 12.80 10.61 -9.25
N TYR A 338 13.66 10.12 -10.15
CA TYR A 338 13.38 8.90 -10.92
C TYR A 338 13.61 7.67 -10.03
N LEU A 339 12.62 6.77 -9.97
CA LEU A 339 12.75 5.48 -9.32
C LEU A 339 13.42 4.48 -10.27
N GLU A 340 14.65 4.08 -9.98
CA GLU A 340 15.45 3.20 -10.85
C GLU A 340 14.80 1.81 -10.99
N GLU A 341 14.40 1.18 -9.89
CA GLU A 341 13.81 -0.15 -9.87
C GLU A 341 12.35 -0.11 -9.38
N PRO A 342 11.41 -0.76 -10.10
CA PRO A 342 10.05 -0.91 -9.62
C PRO A 342 9.99 -1.87 -8.43
N SER A 343 8.99 -1.72 -7.58
CA SER A 343 8.82 -2.60 -6.41
C SER A 343 8.09 -3.88 -6.75
N MET A 344 8.57 -5.01 -6.22
CA MET A 344 7.86 -6.29 -6.27
C MET A 344 6.72 -6.41 -5.24
N THR A 345 6.48 -5.39 -4.43
CA THR A 345 5.29 -5.32 -3.56
C THR A 345 4.05 -4.99 -4.39
N THR A 346 2.88 -5.08 -3.77
CA THR A 346 1.61 -4.82 -4.42
C THR A 346 0.84 -3.73 -3.66
N GLU A 347 -0.11 -3.09 -4.34
CA GLU A 347 -0.91 -2.00 -3.78
C GLU A 347 -2.25 -1.92 -4.55
N ASP A 348 -3.37 -1.81 -3.84
CA ASP A 348 -4.70 -1.85 -4.44
C ASP A 348 -5.08 -0.53 -5.16
N PHE A 349 -4.27 0.53 -5.03
CA PHE A 349 -4.35 1.74 -5.87
C PHE A 349 -4.42 1.43 -7.37
N SER A 350 -3.88 0.30 -7.77
CA SER A 350 -3.95 -0.22 -9.14
C SER A 350 -5.38 -0.32 -9.69
N TRP A 351 -6.39 -0.50 -8.84
CA TRP A 351 -7.79 -0.52 -9.26
C TRP A 351 -8.30 0.86 -9.68
N TYR A 352 -7.81 1.94 -9.07
CA TYR A 352 -8.10 3.29 -9.54
C TYR A 352 -7.57 3.49 -10.95
N GLN A 353 -6.35 3.02 -11.24
CA GLN A 353 -5.75 3.10 -12.58
C GLN A 353 -6.50 2.29 -13.66
N ARG A 354 -7.33 1.32 -13.25
CA ARG A 354 -8.25 0.60 -14.16
C ARG A 354 -9.52 1.40 -14.47
N SER A 355 -9.85 2.40 -13.66
CA SER A 355 -11.07 3.20 -13.76
C SER A 355 -10.83 4.58 -14.35
N ILE A 356 -9.74 5.23 -13.97
CA ILE A 356 -9.34 6.59 -14.37
C ILE A 356 -7.81 6.68 -14.46
N PRO A 357 -7.24 7.65 -15.18
CA PRO A 357 -5.81 7.91 -15.16
C PRO A 357 -5.30 8.11 -13.71
N GLY A 358 -4.27 7.38 -13.31
CA GLY A 358 -3.75 7.47 -11.95
C GLY A 358 -2.22 7.43 -11.92
N MET A 359 -1.61 8.06 -10.93
CA MET A 359 -0.18 8.05 -10.73
C MET A 359 0.18 7.83 -9.25
N PHE A 360 1.16 6.97 -9.02
CA PHE A 360 1.60 6.59 -7.69
C PHE A 360 3.04 7.04 -7.44
N PHE A 361 3.31 7.43 -6.20
CA PHE A 361 4.60 7.99 -5.78
C PHE A 361 5.09 7.33 -4.50
N PHE A 362 6.40 7.35 -4.29
CA PHE A 362 7.01 7.05 -3.00
C PHE A 362 7.61 8.31 -2.38
N LEU A 363 7.38 8.52 -1.08
CA LEU A 363 8.08 9.53 -0.27
C LEU A 363 9.15 8.82 0.56
N GLY A 364 10.40 9.09 0.27
CA GLY A 364 11.54 8.47 0.92
C GLY A 364 11.64 8.81 2.42
N LEU A 365 11.85 7.76 3.21
CA LEU A 365 12.04 7.85 4.68
C LEU A 365 13.52 7.79 5.09
N GLY A 366 14.44 7.43 4.17
CA GLY A 366 15.82 7.10 4.50
C GLY A 366 15.95 5.70 5.08
N GLU A 367 17.02 5.46 5.83
CA GLU A 367 17.19 4.22 6.58
C GLU A 367 16.21 4.20 7.75
N ASN A 368 15.27 3.28 7.72
CA ASN A 368 14.23 3.07 8.72
C ASN A 368 13.94 1.56 8.84
N PRO A 369 13.28 1.11 9.93
CA PRO A 369 12.73 -0.24 9.98
C PRO A 369 11.87 -0.54 8.76
N ALA A 370 11.80 -1.80 8.37
CA ALA A 370 11.00 -2.22 7.22
C ALA A 370 9.51 -1.97 7.47
N LEU A 371 8.76 -1.74 6.40
CA LEU A 371 7.30 -1.80 6.46
C LEU A 371 6.87 -3.16 7.03
N HIS A 372 5.75 -3.18 7.78
CA HIS A 372 5.20 -4.33 8.50
C HIS A 372 6.10 -4.85 9.66
N SER A 373 7.14 -4.12 10.05
CA SER A 373 7.92 -4.41 11.25
C SER A 373 7.20 -3.91 12.51
N ASP A 374 7.32 -4.64 13.61
CA ASP A 374 6.70 -4.28 14.90
C ASP A 374 7.37 -3.06 15.59
N ASP A 375 8.50 -2.62 15.07
CA ASP A 375 9.22 -1.41 15.47
C ASP A 375 9.22 -0.30 14.40
N PHE A 376 8.36 -0.40 13.37
CA PHE A 376 8.26 0.59 12.32
C PHE A 376 7.85 1.95 12.88
N ASP A 377 8.68 2.95 12.65
CA ASP A 377 8.43 4.36 12.90
C ASP A 377 9.32 5.19 11.96
N PHE A 378 9.03 6.46 11.77
CA PHE A 378 9.76 7.30 10.82
C PHE A 378 9.90 8.75 11.31
N ASP A 379 10.86 9.48 10.75
CA ASP A 379 11.01 10.91 11.01
C ASP A 379 9.88 11.69 10.33
N GLU A 380 8.94 12.16 11.15
CA GLU A 380 7.74 12.89 10.76
C GLU A 380 8.00 14.20 10.00
N SER A 381 9.26 14.68 9.96
CA SER A 381 9.64 15.89 9.21
C SER A 381 9.47 15.76 7.69
N VAL A 382 9.23 14.55 7.18
CA VAL A 382 8.93 14.29 5.76
C VAL A 382 7.47 14.59 5.39
N LEU A 383 6.54 14.51 6.34
CA LEU A 383 5.10 14.65 6.08
C LEU A 383 4.70 15.96 5.40
N PRO A 384 5.21 17.15 5.83
CA PRO A 384 4.94 18.41 5.11
C PRO A 384 5.32 18.37 3.64
N LEU A 385 6.39 17.64 3.27
CA LEU A 385 6.85 17.54 1.88
C LEU A 385 5.86 16.79 0.99
N GLY A 386 5.18 15.76 1.52
CA GLY A 386 4.10 15.07 0.82
C GLY A 386 2.90 16.00 0.56
N ALA A 387 2.50 16.79 1.57
CA ALA A 387 1.44 17.77 1.41
C ALA A 387 1.81 18.90 0.44
N ASP A 388 3.07 19.39 0.47
CA ASP A 388 3.59 20.38 -0.47
C ASP A 388 3.58 19.85 -1.91
N PHE A 389 3.92 18.59 -2.09
CA PHE A 389 3.92 17.94 -3.40
C PHE A 389 2.49 17.85 -3.98
N PHE A 390 1.53 17.40 -3.20
CA PHE A 390 0.13 17.33 -3.62
C PHE A 390 -0.48 18.72 -3.86
N GLU A 391 -0.14 19.71 -3.04
CA GLU A 391 -0.56 21.10 -3.26
C GLU A 391 -0.03 21.65 -4.59
N LYS A 392 1.24 21.41 -4.93
CA LYS A 392 1.81 21.83 -6.23
C LYS A 392 1.07 21.19 -7.41
N ILE A 393 0.74 19.90 -7.32
CA ILE A 393 -0.07 19.23 -8.35
C ILE A 393 -1.41 19.93 -8.47
N THR A 394 -2.08 20.21 -7.35
CA THR A 394 -3.40 20.87 -7.33
C THR A 394 -3.36 22.25 -7.97
N GLU A 395 -2.33 23.06 -7.69
CA GLU A 395 -2.18 24.41 -8.21
C GLU A 395 -1.78 24.46 -9.69
N GLY A 396 -0.93 23.53 -10.10
CA GLY A 396 -0.41 23.48 -11.47
C GLY A 396 -1.27 22.69 -12.46
N TRP A 397 -2.33 22.04 -11.98
CA TRP A 397 -3.21 21.27 -12.84
C TRP A 397 -4.18 22.16 -13.62
N ALA A 398 -3.80 22.46 -14.86
CA ALA A 398 -4.57 23.29 -15.78
C ALA A 398 -5.37 22.45 -16.80
#